data_d096b5dd3de48da54f42cd1b9fc05447
#
_entry.id   d096b5dd3de48da54f42cd1b9fc05447
#
_cell.length_a   1.000
_cell.length_b   1.000
_cell.length_c   1.000
_cell.angle_alpha   90.00
_cell.angle_beta   90.00
_cell.angle_gamma   90.00
#
_symmetry.space_group_name_H-M   'P 1'
#
loop_
_entity.id
_entity.type
_entity.pdbx_description
1 polymer ?
#
loop_
_entity_poly.entity_id
_entity_poly.type
_entity_poly.pdbx_seq_one_letter_code
_entity_poly.pdbx_strand_id
1 'polypeptide(L)'
;MALAVAGLYFLCMNETFRLNTGDFLVILCAVCFSVHILVIDHFSPKVDGVRLSAIQFLVAGIACGIPMLIWEHPELTGILAASMPLLYAGVMSCGVAYTLQIIAQKNADPTVASLLLSLESVFSVLAGWVILHQSLSIRELFGCVLMFGAIILAQLPEKTKA
;
A
#
# COMPACT_ATOMS: atom_id res chain seq x y z
N MET A 1 -9.11 -14.79 3.73
CA MET A 1 -8.67 -13.81 4.75
C MET A 1 -7.68 -14.41 5.75
N ALA A 2 -7.97 -15.45 6.52
CA ALA A 2 -7.05 -16.01 7.54
C ALA A 2 -5.67 -16.39 6.95
N LEU A 3 -5.63 -16.97 5.75
CA LEU A 3 -4.39 -17.37 5.09
C LEU A 3 -3.52 -16.16 4.71
N ALA A 4 -4.15 -15.05 4.27
CA ALA A 4 -3.44 -13.82 3.94
C ALA A 4 -2.86 -13.16 5.20
N VAL A 5 -3.61 -13.12 6.29
CA VAL A 5 -3.12 -12.62 7.59
C VAL A 5 -1.95 -13.46 8.09
N ALA A 6 -2.02 -14.79 7.97
CA ALA A 6 -0.91 -15.68 8.32
C ALA A 6 0.33 -15.42 7.44
N GLY A 7 0.14 -15.27 6.12
CA GLY A 7 1.22 -14.94 5.19
C GLY A 7 1.90 -13.62 5.52
N LEU A 8 1.11 -12.57 5.80
CA LEU A 8 1.62 -11.26 6.20
C LEU A 8 2.36 -11.32 7.54
N TYR A 9 1.87 -12.11 8.50
CA TYR A 9 2.54 -12.34 9.76
C TYR A 9 3.94 -12.93 9.55
N PHE A 10 4.08 -13.95 8.71
CA PHE A 10 5.38 -14.56 8.42
C PHE A 10 6.33 -13.62 7.66
N LEU A 11 5.79 -12.70 6.85
CA LEU A 11 6.57 -11.69 6.12
C LEU A 11 7.08 -10.56 7.01
N CYS A 12 6.23 -10.05 7.92
CA CYS A 12 6.50 -8.79 8.62
C CYS A 12 7.05 -8.97 10.05
N MET A 13 6.81 -10.13 10.70
CA MET A 13 7.21 -10.29 12.10
C MET A 13 8.64 -10.80 12.25
N ASN A 14 9.49 -9.97 12.84
CA ASN A 14 10.81 -10.36 13.33
C ASN A 14 10.72 -11.05 14.70
N GLU A 15 11.78 -11.76 15.10
CA GLU A 15 11.84 -12.61 16.31
C GLU A 15 11.64 -11.87 17.64
N THR A 16 11.75 -10.54 17.66
CA THR A 16 11.56 -9.73 18.85
C THR A 16 10.28 -8.90 18.75
N PHE A 17 9.21 -9.43 19.35
CA PHE A 17 7.94 -8.70 19.51
C PHE A 17 8.10 -7.60 20.58
N ARG A 18 8.59 -6.44 20.18
CA ARG A 18 8.55 -5.22 21.01
C ARG A 18 7.67 -4.20 20.33
N LEU A 19 6.47 -3.98 20.86
CA LEU A 19 5.61 -2.89 20.44
C LEU A 19 6.30 -1.57 20.75
N ASN A 20 6.66 -0.85 19.72
CA ASN A 20 7.22 0.50 19.81
C ASN A 20 6.15 1.53 19.40
N THR A 21 6.37 2.80 19.73
CA THR A 21 5.48 3.91 19.31
C THR A 21 5.28 3.93 17.80
N GLY A 22 6.31 3.54 17.01
CA GLY A 22 6.23 3.39 15.57
C GLY A 22 5.20 2.35 15.14
N ASP A 23 5.14 1.20 15.82
CA ASP A 23 4.19 0.12 15.48
C ASP A 23 2.74 0.58 15.70
N PHE A 24 2.49 1.36 16.76
CA PHE A 24 1.18 1.95 17.01
C PHE A 24 0.77 2.92 15.88
N LEU A 25 1.69 3.76 15.41
CA LEU A 25 1.44 4.67 14.28
C LEU A 25 1.16 3.90 12.99
N VAL A 26 1.86 2.79 12.74
CA VAL A 26 1.61 1.92 11.58
C VAL A 26 0.22 1.28 11.65
N ILE A 27 -0.21 0.82 12.82
CA ILE A 27 -1.57 0.29 13.02
C ILE A 27 -2.62 1.37 12.75
N LEU A 28 -2.43 2.58 13.26
CA LEU A 28 -3.32 3.71 13.01
C LEU A 28 -3.38 4.05 11.51
N CYS A 29 -2.23 4.06 10.85
CA CYS A 29 -2.13 4.24 9.40
C CYS A 29 -2.91 3.16 8.63
N ALA A 30 -2.79 1.90 9.04
CA ALA A 30 -3.52 0.79 8.42
C ALA A 30 -5.05 0.94 8.57
N VAL A 31 -5.53 1.42 9.72
CA VAL A 31 -6.96 1.72 9.91
C VAL A 31 -7.40 2.85 8.98
N CYS A 32 -6.65 3.95 8.91
CA CYS A 32 -6.94 5.06 8.00
C CYS A 32 -6.93 4.61 6.53
N PHE A 33 -5.98 3.76 6.14
CA PHE A 33 -5.90 3.22 4.79
C PHE A 33 -7.07 2.28 4.46
N SER A 34 -7.54 1.50 5.42
CA SER A 34 -8.74 0.65 5.26
C SER A 34 -9.99 1.51 5.01
N VAL A 35 -10.16 2.58 5.78
CA VAL A 35 -11.25 3.56 5.56
C VAL A 35 -11.12 4.21 4.19
N HIS A 36 -9.90 4.57 3.79
CA HIS A 36 -9.62 5.15 2.47
C HIS A 36 -10.05 4.23 1.32
N ILE A 37 -9.74 2.93 1.39
CA ILE A 37 -10.16 1.93 0.39
C ILE A 37 -11.69 1.89 0.28
N LEU A 38 -12.41 1.87 1.41
CA LEU A 38 -13.88 1.87 1.43
C LEU A 38 -14.48 3.15 0.85
N VAL A 39 -13.87 4.30 1.13
CA VAL A 39 -14.28 5.59 0.54
C VAL A 39 -14.10 5.59 -0.97
N ILE A 40 -12.96 5.09 -1.46
CA ILE A 40 -12.73 4.95 -2.91
C ILE A 40 -13.76 4.01 -3.53
N ASP A 41 -14.00 2.85 -2.93
CA ASP A 41 -15.00 1.90 -3.42
C ASP A 41 -16.37 2.54 -3.56
N HIS A 42 -16.78 3.33 -2.58
CA HIS A 42 -18.07 4.03 -2.62
C HIS A 42 -18.15 5.11 -3.69
N PHE A 43 -17.08 5.88 -3.93
CA PHE A 43 -17.10 7.03 -4.84
C PHE A 43 -16.63 6.71 -6.26
N SER A 44 -15.72 5.74 -6.45
CA SER A 44 -15.15 5.43 -7.76
C SER A 44 -16.16 5.06 -8.85
N PRO A 45 -17.30 4.41 -8.56
CA PRO A 45 -18.34 4.18 -9.59
C PRO A 45 -19.05 5.45 -10.04
N LYS A 46 -19.09 6.48 -9.18
CA LYS A 46 -19.90 7.70 -9.36
C LYS A 46 -19.15 8.84 -10.05
N VAL A 47 -17.83 8.79 -10.02
CA VAL A 47 -16.95 9.87 -10.51
C VAL A 47 -15.84 9.33 -11.40
N ASP A 48 -15.23 10.22 -12.16
CA ASP A 48 -14.04 9.90 -12.93
C ASP A 48 -12.86 9.64 -12.00
N GLY A 49 -12.19 8.48 -12.14
CA GLY A 49 -11.09 8.05 -11.28
C GLY A 49 -9.88 8.99 -11.30
N VAL A 50 -9.60 9.61 -12.46
CA VAL A 50 -8.50 10.57 -12.59
C VAL A 50 -8.80 11.85 -11.83
N ARG A 51 -10.04 12.36 -11.92
CA ARG A 51 -10.47 13.54 -11.16
C ARG A 51 -10.47 13.28 -9.67
N LEU A 52 -10.95 12.10 -9.25
CA LEU A 52 -10.94 11.70 -7.84
C LEU A 52 -9.51 11.66 -7.30
N SER A 53 -8.58 11.05 -8.04
CA SER A 53 -7.16 11.00 -7.71
C SER A 53 -6.55 12.40 -7.59
N ALA A 54 -6.78 13.27 -8.57
CA ALA A 54 -6.24 14.63 -8.58
C ALA A 54 -6.70 15.45 -7.36
N ILE A 55 -7.99 15.36 -7.00
CA ILE A 55 -8.53 16.06 -5.83
C ILE A 55 -7.91 15.51 -4.54
N GLN A 56 -7.79 14.19 -4.40
CA GLN A 56 -7.18 13.57 -3.22
C GLN A 56 -5.72 14.03 -3.04
N PHE A 57 -4.92 14.05 -4.10
CA PHE A 57 -3.53 14.49 -4.01
C PHE A 57 -3.41 15.99 -3.75
N LEU A 58 -4.31 16.80 -4.30
CA LEU A 58 -4.36 18.23 -3.99
C LEU A 58 -4.63 18.46 -2.50
N VAL A 59 -5.66 17.79 -1.96
CA VAL A 59 -6.03 17.90 -0.55
C VAL A 59 -4.89 17.37 0.35
N ALA A 60 -4.31 16.22 0.03
CA ALA A 60 -3.20 15.65 0.78
C ALA A 60 -1.96 16.56 0.71
N GLY A 61 -1.64 17.11 -0.45
CA GLY A 61 -0.53 18.04 -0.63
C GLY A 61 -0.68 19.31 0.21
N ILE A 62 -1.88 19.88 0.26
CA ILE A 62 -2.18 21.03 1.12
C ILE A 62 -2.10 20.64 2.60
N ALA A 63 -2.73 19.52 2.98
CA ALA A 63 -2.76 19.04 4.37
C ALA A 63 -1.38 18.70 4.92
N CYS A 64 -0.46 18.20 4.09
CA CYS A 64 0.92 17.92 4.48
C CYS A 64 1.84 19.15 4.33
N GLY A 65 1.59 20.00 3.33
CA GLY A 65 2.40 21.18 3.04
C GLY A 65 2.29 22.25 4.14
N ILE A 66 1.10 22.45 4.70
CA ILE A 66 0.90 23.44 5.79
C ILE A 66 1.72 23.07 7.03
N PRO A 67 1.64 21.86 7.60
CA PRO A 67 2.47 21.45 8.74
C PRO A 67 3.96 21.52 8.44
N MET A 68 4.39 21.12 7.24
CA MET A 68 5.78 21.20 6.83
C MET A 68 6.32 22.64 6.90
N LEU A 69 5.55 23.62 6.43
CA LEU A 69 5.96 25.03 6.47
C LEU A 69 5.95 25.62 7.86
N ILE A 70 5.13 25.10 8.81
CA ILE A 70 5.00 25.63 10.16
C ILE A 70 6.02 25.01 11.11
N TRP A 71 6.23 23.69 11.02
CA TRP A 71 7.04 22.94 11.99
C TRP A 71 8.40 22.48 11.46
N GLU A 72 8.56 22.45 10.16
CA GLU A 72 9.81 22.07 9.53
C GLU A 72 10.43 23.28 8.80
N HIS A 73 11.72 23.33 8.74
CA HIS A 73 12.48 24.34 7.95
C HIS A 73 13.15 23.62 6.78
N PRO A 74 12.39 23.32 5.68
CA PRO A 74 12.95 22.59 4.55
C PRO A 74 14.07 23.39 3.88
N GLU A 75 15.26 22.79 3.82
CA GLU A 75 16.39 23.37 3.07
C GLU A 75 16.25 23.06 1.57
N LEU A 76 16.26 24.09 0.75
CA LEU A 76 16.18 23.94 -0.71
C LEU A 76 17.29 23.05 -1.27
N THR A 77 18.46 23.09 -0.69
CA THR A 77 19.60 22.24 -1.05
C THR A 77 19.30 20.76 -0.86
N GLY A 78 18.66 20.38 0.24
CA GLY A 78 18.22 19.02 0.52
C GLY A 78 17.13 18.55 -0.46
N ILE A 79 16.16 19.42 -0.76
CA ILE A 79 15.09 19.12 -1.72
C ILE A 79 15.66 18.91 -3.14
N LEU A 80 16.60 19.76 -3.57
CA LEU A 80 17.24 19.63 -4.87
C LEU A 80 18.11 18.36 -4.96
N ALA A 81 18.82 18.01 -3.90
CA ALA A 81 19.60 16.76 -3.84
C ALA A 81 18.72 15.51 -3.92
N ALA A 82 17.49 15.57 -3.36
CA ALA A 82 16.49 14.50 -3.41
C ALA A 82 15.50 14.61 -4.58
N SER A 83 15.76 15.47 -5.56
CA SER A 83 14.80 15.78 -6.65
C SER A 83 14.38 14.55 -7.45
N MET A 84 15.30 13.64 -7.78
CA MET A 84 14.99 12.42 -8.54
C MET A 84 14.09 11.45 -7.77
N PRO A 85 14.39 11.05 -6.52
CA PRO A 85 13.46 10.27 -5.72
C PRO A 85 12.10 10.95 -5.52
N LEU A 86 12.07 12.27 -5.31
CA LEU A 86 10.82 13.02 -5.15
C LEU A 86 9.98 13.03 -6.42
N LEU A 87 10.59 13.23 -7.58
CA LEU A 87 9.90 13.16 -8.88
C LEU A 87 9.36 11.75 -9.13
N TYR A 88 10.17 10.73 -8.86
CA TYR A 88 9.72 9.34 -9.01
C TYR A 88 8.53 9.03 -8.09
N ALA A 89 8.61 9.39 -6.81
CA ALA A 89 7.52 9.18 -5.86
C ALA A 89 6.26 9.98 -6.25
N GLY A 90 6.40 11.25 -6.63
CA GLY A 90 5.27 12.09 -7.00
C GLY A 90 4.60 11.67 -8.31
N VAL A 91 5.37 11.41 -9.36
CA VAL A 91 4.82 11.09 -10.69
C VAL A 91 4.45 9.62 -10.80
N MET A 92 5.38 8.71 -10.50
CA MET A 92 5.15 7.27 -10.74
C MET A 92 4.33 6.62 -9.63
N SER A 93 4.66 6.85 -8.37
CA SER A 93 3.94 6.24 -7.26
C SER A 93 2.60 6.95 -7.02
N CYS A 94 2.59 8.25 -6.76
CA CYS A 94 1.35 8.97 -6.52
C CYS A 94 0.54 9.18 -7.80
N GLY A 95 1.12 9.77 -8.84
CA GLY A 95 0.40 10.12 -10.08
C GLY A 95 -0.12 8.91 -10.83
N VAL A 96 0.74 7.94 -11.13
CA VAL A 96 0.38 6.80 -11.97
C VAL A 96 -0.21 5.67 -11.14
N ALA A 97 0.52 5.15 -10.15
CA ALA A 97 0.12 3.91 -9.46
C ALA A 97 -1.20 4.08 -8.67
N TYR A 98 -1.35 5.14 -7.87
CA TYR A 98 -2.61 5.38 -7.14
C TYR A 98 -3.77 5.71 -8.06
N THR A 99 -3.56 6.42 -9.17
CA THR A 99 -4.64 6.68 -10.14
C THR A 99 -5.11 5.38 -10.79
N LEU A 100 -4.18 4.51 -11.19
CA LEU A 100 -4.51 3.18 -11.71
C LEU A 100 -5.22 2.32 -10.65
N GLN A 101 -4.81 2.42 -9.39
CA GLN A 101 -5.48 1.75 -8.28
C GLN A 101 -6.95 2.16 -8.18
N ILE A 102 -7.25 3.46 -8.20
CA ILE A 102 -8.63 3.98 -8.14
C ILE A 102 -9.46 3.49 -9.33
N ILE A 103 -8.89 3.52 -10.54
CA ILE A 103 -9.56 3.03 -11.75
C ILE A 103 -9.83 1.52 -11.65
N ALA A 104 -8.86 0.74 -11.17
CA ALA A 104 -9.01 -0.71 -11.02
C ALA A 104 -10.04 -1.08 -9.94
N GLN A 105 -10.10 -0.35 -8.83
CA GLN A 105 -11.07 -0.58 -7.76
C GLN A 105 -12.52 -0.31 -8.18
N LYS A 106 -12.75 0.47 -9.23
CA LYS A 106 -14.10 0.79 -9.72
C LYS A 106 -14.95 -0.46 -10.00
N ASN A 107 -14.32 -1.54 -10.45
CA ASN A 107 -15.00 -2.77 -10.85
C ASN A 107 -14.54 -4.00 -10.03
N ALA A 108 -13.77 -3.79 -8.97
CA ALA A 108 -13.23 -4.85 -8.14
C ALA A 108 -13.88 -4.85 -6.76
N ASP A 109 -14.12 -6.04 -6.22
CA ASP A 109 -14.54 -6.19 -4.83
C ASP A 109 -13.46 -5.63 -3.88
N PRO A 110 -13.80 -4.81 -2.86
CA PRO A 110 -12.83 -4.22 -1.93
C PRO A 110 -11.93 -5.25 -1.24
N THR A 111 -12.48 -6.44 -0.97
CA THR A 111 -11.73 -7.55 -0.38
C THR A 111 -10.65 -8.06 -1.31
N VAL A 112 -10.98 -8.23 -2.58
CA VAL A 112 -10.02 -8.66 -3.62
C VAL A 112 -8.98 -7.56 -3.85
N ALA A 113 -9.42 -6.30 -3.92
CA ALA A 113 -8.51 -5.16 -4.08
C ALA A 113 -7.49 -5.08 -2.92
N SER A 114 -7.92 -5.22 -1.67
CA SER A 114 -7.03 -5.21 -0.52
C SER A 114 -6.03 -6.37 -0.50
N LEU A 115 -6.45 -7.55 -0.96
CA LEU A 115 -5.56 -8.71 -1.10
C LEU A 115 -4.51 -8.49 -2.20
N LEU A 116 -4.92 -7.93 -3.35
CA LEU A 116 -3.98 -7.59 -4.43
C LEU A 116 -2.97 -6.53 -4.00
N LEU A 117 -3.41 -5.51 -3.25
CA LEU A 117 -2.51 -4.51 -2.67
C LEU A 117 -1.52 -5.14 -1.67
N SER A 118 -1.92 -6.16 -0.94
CA SER A 118 -1.03 -6.89 -0.03
C SER A 118 0.10 -7.64 -0.76
N LEU A 119 0.00 -7.87 -2.08
CA LEU A 119 1.12 -8.37 -2.90
C LEU A 119 2.31 -7.41 -2.95
N GLU A 120 2.09 -6.13 -2.68
CA GLU A 120 3.18 -5.15 -2.58
C GLU A 120 4.27 -5.63 -1.61
N SER A 121 3.88 -6.19 -0.45
CA SER A 121 4.81 -6.75 0.53
C SER A 121 5.64 -7.90 -0.04
N VAL A 122 5.01 -8.76 -0.86
CA VAL A 122 5.70 -9.88 -1.50
C VAL A 122 6.70 -9.37 -2.55
N PHE A 123 6.27 -8.43 -3.40
CA PHE A 123 7.16 -7.82 -4.40
C PHE A 123 8.30 -7.03 -3.76
N SER A 124 8.04 -6.36 -2.63
CA SER A 124 9.07 -5.65 -1.87
C SER A 124 10.16 -6.60 -1.37
N VAL A 125 9.79 -7.74 -0.80
CA VAL A 125 10.74 -8.78 -0.33
C VAL A 125 11.52 -9.38 -1.50
N LEU A 126 10.87 -9.69 -2.61
CA LEU A 126 11.52 -10.21 -3.81
C LEU A 126 12.47 -9.19 -4.44
N ALA A 127 12.07 -7.93 -4.50
CA ALA A 127 12.92 -6.85 -5.00
C ALA A 127 14.14 -6.63 -4.08
N GLY A 128 13.96 -6.68 -2.77
CA GLY A 128 15.05 -6.63 -1.79
C GLY A 128 16.06 -7.76 -2.00
N TRP A 129 15.59 -8.97 -2.26
CA TRP A 129 16.43 -10.12 -2.57
C TRP A 129 17.21 -9.93 -3.87
N VAL A 130 16.53 -9.53 -4.97
CA VAL A 130 17.15 -9.45 -6.31
C VAL A 130 18.03 -8.20 -6.46
N ILE A 131 17.54 -7.03 -6.02
CA ILE A 131 18.20 -5.73 -6.26
C ILE A 131 19.22 -5.42 -5.18
N LEU A 132 18.87 -5.66 -3.92
CA LEU A 132 19.72 -5.34 -2.77
C LEU A 132 20.56 -6.53 -2.28
N HIS A 133 20.45 -7.70 -2.95
CA HIS A 133 21.15 -8.95 -2.60
C HIS A 133 20.95 -9.34 -1.13
N GLN A 134 19.80 -9.02 -0.55
CA GLN A 134 19.44 -9.42 0.81
C GLN A 134 19.19 -10.93 0.86
N SER A 135 19.58 -11.57 1.95
CA SER A 135 19.30 -13.00 2.14
C SER A 135 17.82 -13.19 2.47
N LEU A 136 17.13 -13.97 1.64
CA LEU A 136 15.75 -14.35 1.89
C LEU A 136 15.69 -15.43 2.97
N SER A 137 14.97 -15.17 4.04
CA SER A 137 14.71 -16.17 5.08
C SER A 137 13.70 -17.21 4.58
N ILE A 138 13.81 -18.46 5.00
CA ILE A 138 12.83 -19.52 4.74
C ILE A 138 11.43 -19.09 5.22
N ARG A 139 11.35 -18.33 6.28
CA ARG A 139 10.12 -17.77 6.84
C ARG A 139 9.47 -16.76 5.88
N GLU A 140 10.23 -15.85 5.30
CA GLU A 140 9.75 -14.88 4.33
C GLU A 140 9.27 -15.56 3.04
N LEU A 141 10.00 -16.57 2.59
CA LEU A 141 9.59 -17.37 1.44
C LEU A 141 8.26 -18.10 1.70
N PHE A 142 8.09 -18.68 2.89
CA PHE A 142 6.83 -19.30 3.30
C PHE A 142 5.68 -18.28 3.37
N GLY A 143 5.93 -17.09 3.91
CA GLY A 143 4.98 -15.97 3.92
C GLY A 143 4.54 -15.56 2.51
N CYS A 144 5.46 -15.46 1.56
CA CYS A 144 5.16 -15.19 0.15
C CYS A 144 4.23 -16.26 -0.46
N VAL A 145 4.53 -17.53 -0.25
CA VAL A 145 3.71 -18.65 -0.77
C VAL A 145 2.29 -18.60 -0.19
N LEU A 146 2.15 -18.34 1.12
CA LEU A 146 0.83 -18.21 1.76
C LEU A 146 0.03 -17.04 1.19
N MET A 147 0.68 -15.88 0.95
CA MET A 147 0.04 -14.71 0.35
C MET A 147 -0.45 -15.00 -1.07
N PHE A 148 0.39 -15.59 -1.93
CA PHE A 148 -0.04 -15.98 -3.27
C PHE A 148 -1.19 -17.00 -3.22
N GLY A 149 -1.12 -17.98 -2.34
CA GLY A 149 -2.20 -18.96 -2.15
C GLY A 149 -3.51 -18.30 -1.72
N ALA A 150 -3.45 -17.32 -0.81
CA ALA A 150 -4.63 -16.60 -0.36
C ALA A 150 -5.30 -15.81 -1.49
N ILE A 151 -4.51 -15.20 -2.38
CA ILE A 151 -5.02 -14.41 -3.50
C ILE A 151 -5.66 -15.32 -4.55
N ILE A 152 -5.01 -16.43 -4.88
CA ILE A 152 -5.57 -17.41 -5.82
C ILE A 152 -6.91 -17.93 -5.27
N LEU A 153 -6.98 -18.29 -3.99
CA LEU A 153 -8.21 -18.77 -3.35
C LEU A 153 -9.32 -17.70 -3.34
N ALA A 154 -8.96 -16.42 -3.17
CA ALA A 154 -9.92 -15.33 -3.18
C ALA A 154 -10.51 -15.03 -4.57
N GLN A 155 -9.79 -15.40 -5.62
CA GLN A 155 -10.23 -15.21 -7.02
C GLN A 155 -10.99 -16.41 -7.58
N LEU A 156 -11.02 -17.54 -6.86
CA LEU A 156 -11.83 -18.68 -7.27
C LEU A 156 -13.32 -18.31 -7.17
N PRO A 157 -14.11 -18.56 -8.24
CA PRO A 157 -15.52 -18.25 -8.20
C PRO A 157 -16.19 -19.03 -7.07
N GLU A 158 -16.88 -18.34 -6.16
CA GLU A 158 -17.75 -19.00 -5.20
C GLU A 158 -18.76 -19.83 -5.97
N LYS A 159 -18.77 -21.16 -5.72
CA LYS A 159 -19.84 -22.01 -6.21
C LYS A 159 -21.13 -21.48 -5.57
N THR A 160 -21.91 -20.74 -6.35
CA THR A 160 -23.27 -20.34 -5.96
C THR A 160 -23.96 -21.61 -5.47
N LYS A 161 -24.25 -21.69 -4.18
CA LYS A 161 -25.13 -22.70 -3.65
C LYS A 161 -26.49 -22.43 -4.26
N ALA A 162 -26.90 -23.32 -5.16
CA ALA A 162 -28.24 -23.40 -5.70
C ALA A 162 -29.24 -23.71 -4.60
#